data_c048ed1c03fd23f5f62a3b9e284e6f67
#
_entry.id   c048ed1c03fd23f5f62a3b9e284e6f67
#
_cell.length_a   1.000
_cell.length_b   1.000
_cell.length_c   1.000
_cell.angle_alpha   90.00
_cell.angle_beta   90.00
_cell.angle_gamma   90.00
#
_symmetry.space_group_name_H-M   'P 1'
#
loop_
_entity.id
_entity.type
_entity.pdbx_description
1 polymer ?
#
loop_
_entity_poly.entity_id
_entity_poly.type
_entity_poly.pdbx_seq_one_letter_code
_entity_poly.pdbx_strand_id
1 'polypeptide(L)'
;TDWTKEEEQMGETVIEKIIRNNVGHTVKPGDIVTVNVDRVMIHDIFIPFVAEKFEEMGFKKLWNPDKVVLIYDHLVPASQLDDTRHFHVGDAFAEKYGMKNVHRSDGICHQLMTEAGYVKPGNIVFGTDSHTTTYGCVGAFSSGIGYTEMASILGTGTMWIKVPETIKVVIDGELPANVMSKDVILRLIGDLGADGATYRALEFTHDHRKHGNRGRGKMCTFHTR
;
A
#
# COMPACT_ATOMS: atom_id res chain seq x y z
N THR A 1 -28.63 -11.23 -28.48
CA THR A 1 -28.59 -10.79 -27.06
C THR A 1 -27.54 -9.73 -26.94
N ASP A 2 -28.01 -8.53 -26.70
CA ASP A 2 -27.31 -7.27 -26.81
C ASP A 2 -26.50 -7.06 -25.50
N TRP A 3 -25.23 -7.46 -25.47
CA TRP A 3 -24.31 -7.33 -24.34
C TRP A 3 -23.79 -5.89 -24.18
N THR A 4 -24.10 -5.00 -25.12
CA THR A 4 -23.56 -3.63 -25.17
C THR A 4 -24.28 -2.64 -24.25
N LYS A 5 -25.40 -3.00 -23.64
CA LYS A 5 -26.17 -2.11 -22.75
C LYS A 5 -25.92 -2.31 -21.25
N GLU A 6 -25.20 -3.37 -20.84
CA GLU A 6 -24.86 -3.60 -19.44
C GLU A 6 -23.53 -2.96 -19.03
N GLU A 7 -22.69 -2.53 -19.96
CA GLU A 7 -21.41 -1.86 -19.66
C GLU A 7 -21.57 -0.41 -19.15
N GLU A 8 -22.70 0.24 -19.39
CA GLU A 8 -22.92 1.64 -18.98
C GLU A 8 -23.32 1.83 -17.51
N GLN A 9 -23.44 0.77 -16.71
CA GLN A 9 -23.90 0.85 -15.31
C GLN A 9 -23.00 0.14 -14.30
N MET A 10 -21.76 -0.23 -14.65
CA MET A 10 -20.77 -0.68 -13.66
C MET A 10 -20.27 0.53 -12.88
N GLY A 11 -20.66 0.63 -11.61
CA GLY A 11 -20.18 1.68 -10.72
C GLY A 11 -18.66 1.56 -10.50
N GLU A 12 -17.99 2.70 -10.28
CA GLU A 12 -16.57 2.75 -9.98
C GLU A 12 -16.16 1.83 -8.82
N THR A 13 -15.05 1.15 -8.96
CA THR A 13 -14.41 0.36 -7.89
C THR A 13 -13.89 1.28 -6.79
N VAL A 14 -13.53 0.71 -5.63
CA VAL A 14 -12.92 1.49 -4.53
C VAL A 14 -11.62 2.14 -4.99
N ILE A 15 -10.80 1.43 -5.74
CA ILE A 15 -9.51 1.95 -6.25
C ILE A 15 -9.72 3.10 -7.22
N GLU A 16 -10.63 2.98 -8.18
CA GLU A 16 -10.95 4.07 -9.10
C GLU A 16 -11.43 5.32 -8.35
N LYS A 17 -12.25 5.16 -7.32
CA LYS A 17 -12.71 6.27 -6.47
C LYS A 17 -11.56 6.95 -5.72
N ILE A 18 -10.63 6.17 -5.14
CA ILE A 18 -9.47 6.72 -4.44
C ILE A 18 -8.60 7.53 -5.41
N ILE A 19 -8.27 6.93 -6.56
CA ILE A 19 -7.42 7.59 -7.56
C ILE A 19 -8.13 8.81 -8.14
N ARG A 20 -9.39 8.71 -8.55
CA ARG A 20 -10.18 9.85 -9.03
C ARG A 20 -10.19 11.02 -8.04
N ASN A 21 -10.41 10.74 -6.77
CA ASN A 21 -10.42 11.79 -5.74
C ASN A 21 -9.05 12.47 -5.58
N ASN A 22 -7.97 11.72 -5.82
CA ASN A 22 -6.60 12.24 -5.75
C ASN A 22 -6.23 13.08 -6.98
N VAL A 23 -6.57 12.60 -8.19
CA VAL A 23 -6.19 13.28 -9.44
C VAL A 23 -7.22 14.30 -9.92
N GLY A 24 -8.45 14.29 -9.37
CA GLY A 24 -9.50 15.26 -9.67
C GLY A 24 -10.31 15.00 -10.94
N HIS A 25 -10.14 13.84 -11.60
CA HIS A 25 -10.91 13.45 -12.78
C HIS A 25 -11.19 11.96 -12.79
N THR A 26 -12.20 11.53 -13.55
CA THR A 26 -12.55 10.10 -13.70
C THR A 26 -11.40 9.34 -14.34
N VAL A 27 -11.15 8.14 -13.83
CA VAL A 27 -10.11 7.23 -14.31
C VAL A 27 -10.72 5.87 -14.63
N LYS A 28 -10.05 5.12 -15.50
CA LYS A 28 -10.42 3.75 -15.88
C LYS A 28 -9.21 2.82 -15.76
N PRO A 29 -9.42 1.52 -15.57
CA PRO A 29 -8.33 0.55 -15.62
C PRO A 29 -7.52 0.69 -16.91
N GLY A 30 -6.20 0.74 -16.75
CA GLY A 30 -5.27 0.94 -17.86
C GLY A 30 -4.79 2.39 -18.08
N ASP A 31 -5.49 3.39 -17.56
CA ASP A 31 -5.05 4.79 -17.62
C ASP A 31 -3.74 4.97 -16.85
N ILE A 32 -2.86 5.83 -17.38
CA ILE A 32 -1.62 6.23 -16.70
C ILE A 32 -1.86 7.61 -16.09
N VAL A 33 -1.74 7.71 -14.78
CA VAL A 33 -1.98 8.95 -14.04
C VAL A 33 -0.84 9.24 -13.07
N THR A 34 -0.63 10.51 -12.76
CA THR A 34 0.30 10.92 -11.70
C THR A 34 -0.52 11.24 -10.45
N VAL A 35 -0.28 10.48 -9.39
CA VAL A 35 -0.96 10.65 -8.11
C VAL A 35 -0.11 11.43 -7.12
N ASN A 36 -0.76 12.19 -6.25
CA ASN A 36 -0.12 12.80 -5.09
C ASN A 36 -0.03 11.77 -3.97
N VAL A 37 1.14 11.63 -3.38
CA VAL A 37 1.39 10.63 -2.33
C VAL A 37 1.00 11.22 -0.96
N ASP A 38 0.17 10.48 -0.22
CA ASP A 38 -0.26 10.91 1.11
C ASP A 38 0.75 10.55 2.19
N ARG A 39 1.39 9.40 2.06
CA ARG A 39 2.37 8.88 3.04
C ARG A 39 3.32 7.90 2.38
N VAL A 40 4.54 7.84 2.89
CA VAL A 40 5.50 6.78 2.56
C VAL A 40 6.05 6.13 3.82
N MET A 41 6.34 4.83 3.70
CA MET A 41 7.01 4.03 4.71
C MET A 41 8.33 3.50 4.14
N ILE A 42 9.41 3.68 4.89
CA ILE A 42 10.74 3.14 4.57
C ILE A 42 11.16 2.28 5.76
N HIS A 43 11.61 1.05 5.50
CA HIS A 43 12.18 0.21 6.55
C HIS A 43 13.72 0.18 6.49
N ASP A 44 14.32 -0.34 7.54
CA ASP A 44 15.77 -0.31 7.79
C ASP A 44 16.62 -0.92 6.68
N ILE A 45 16.19 -2.01 6.04
CA ILE A 45 16.99 -2.64 4.97
C ILE A 45 17.16 -1.68 3.78
N PHE A 46 16.13 -0.93 3.41
CA PHE A 46 16.13 -0.13 2.19
C PHE A 46 16.60 1.32 2.38
N ILE A 47 16.61 1.85 3.60
CA ILE A 47 16.97 3.26 3.82
C ILE A 47 18.35 3.65 3.27
N PRO A 48 19.43 2.82 3.33
CA PRO A 48 20.69 3.19 2.72
C PRO A 48 20.60 3.41 1.21
N PHE A 49 19.89 2.53 0.52
CA PHE A 49 19.73 2.61 -0.93
C PHE A 49 18.83 3.78 -1.36
N VAL A 50 17.79 4.05 -0.58
CA VAL A 50 16.91 5.20 -0.80
C VAL A 50 17.68 6.51 -0.60
N ALA A 51 18.49 6.62 0.46
CA ALA A 51 19.31 7.79 0.76
C ALA A 51 20.33 8.07 -0.35
N GLU A 52 21.05 7.04 -0.80
CA GLU A 52 21.99 7.14 -1.90
C GLU A 52 21.32 7.65 -3.19
N LYS A 53 20.21 7.04 -3.59
CA LYS A 53 19.47 7.44 -4.79
C LYS A 53 18.87 8.83 -4.70
N PHE A 54 18.38 9.21 -3.54
CA PHE A 54 17.85 10.54 -3.29
C PHE A 54 18.94 11.63 -3.51
N GLU A 55 20.15 11.38 -3.03
CA GLU A 55 21.27 12.28 -3.21
C GLU A 55 21.81 12.29 -4.65
N GLU A 56 21.91 11.11 -5.30
CA GLU A 56 22.28 10.98 -6.72
C GLU A 56 21.33 11.76 -7.65
N MET A 57 20.02 11.72 -7.36
CA MET A 57 19.02 12.51 -8.09
C MET A 57 19.14 14.02 -7.85
N GLY A 58 20.01 14.44 -6.95
CA GLY A 58 20.28 15.85 -6.68
C GLY A 58 19.25 16.55 -5.80
N PHE A 59 18.33 15.84 -5.18
CA PHE A 59 17.36 16.41 -4.25
C PHE A 59 18.05 16.99 -3.01
N LYS A 60 17.59 18.14 -2.56
CA LYS A 60 18.16 18.85 -1.41
C LYS A 60 17.22 18.91 -0.20
N LYS A 61 15.97 18.54 -0.39
CA LYS A 61 14.94 18.54 0.66
C LYS A 61 13.88 17.49 0.35
N LEU A 62 13.27 16.95 1.38
CA LEU A 62 12.07 16.11 1.25
C LEU A 62 10.88 16.99 0.83
N TRP A 63 9.97 16.43 0.03
CA TRP A 63 8.73 17.14 -0.32
C TRP A 63 7.89 17.47 0.93
N ASN A 64 7.86 16.57 1.89
CA ASN A 64 7.20 16.78 3.17
C ASN A 64 7.74 15.80 4.22
N PRO A 65 8.62 16.24 5.15
CA PRO A 65 9.20 15.36 6.17
C PRO A 65 8.17 14.72 7.12
N ASP A 66 7.02 15.37 7.34
CA ASP A 66 5.98 14.85 8.23
C ASP A 66 5.19 13.67 7.59
N LYS A 67 5.32 13.49 6.27
CA LYS A 67 4.68 12.40 5.53
C LYS A 67 5.58 11.18 5.32
N VAL A 68 6.82 11.24 5.75
CA VAL A 68 7.78 10.14 5.66
C VAL A 68 7.87 9.44 7.01
N VAL A 69 7.71 8.11 7.01
CA VAL A 69 7.83 7.28 8.21
C VAL A 69 8.98 6.31 7.99
N LEU A 70 9.98 6.35 8.85
CA LEU A 70 11.11 5.43 8.88
C LEU A 70 10.93 4.46 10.04
N ILE A 71 10.98 3.16 9.76
CA ILE A 71 10.73 2.12 10.76
C ILE A 71 11.87 1.10 10.72
N TYR A 72 12.45 0.85 11.88
CA TYR A 72 13.46 -0.19 12.07
C TYR A 72 12.79 -1.42 12.65
N ASP A 73 12.57 -2.46 11.83
CA ASP A 73 11.86 -3.67 12.24
C ASP A 73 12.37 -4.96 11.58
N HIS A 74 13.05 -4.87 10.43
CA HIS A 74 13.57 -6.03 9.71
C HIS A 74 14.93 -6.49 10.25
N LEU A 75 15.77 -5.54 10.68
CA LEU A 75 17.11 -5.81 11.23
C LEU A 75 17.18 -5.58 12.76
N VAL A 76 16.05 -5.46 13.44
CA VAL A 76 15.95 -5.24 14.87
C VAL A 76 15.43 -6.50 15.58
N PRO A 77 16.16 -7.05 16.57
CA PRO A 77 17.51 -6.66 16.97
C PRO A 77 18.56 -7.02 15.91
N ALA A 78 19.63 -6.19 15.79
CA ALA A 78 20.71 -6.45 14.85
C ALA A 78 21.33 -7.83 15.10
N SER A 79 21.46 -8.63 14.04
CA SER A 79 22.05 -9.98 14.13
C SER A 79 23.54 -9.99 13.89
N GLN A 80 24.07 -8.95 13.25
CA GLN A 80 25.47 -8.78 12.94
C GLN A 80 25.85 -7.28 12.92
N LEU A 81 27.14 -6.99 12.96
CA LEU A 81 27.64 -5.61 13.02
C LEU A 81 27.22 -4.77 11.79
N ASP A 82 27.17 -5.39 10.61
CA ASP A 82 26.76 -4.70 9.38
C ASP A 82 25.32 -4.20 9.43
N ASP A 83 24.42 -4.86 10.17
CA ASP A 83 23.03 -4.41 10.32
C ASP A 83 22.98 -3.01 10.97
N THR A 84 23.89 -2.70 11.88
CA THR A 84 23.94 -1.41 12.57
C THR A 84 24.27 -0.25 11.63
N ARG A 85 24.95 -0.52 10.51
CA ARG A 85 25.24 0.48 9.48
C ARG A 85 23.97 1.06 8.86
N HIS A 86 22.95 0.22 8.67
CA HIS A 86 21.65 0.66 8.17
C HIS A 86 21.00 1.67 9.12
N PHE A 87 21.10 1.44 10.43
CA PHE A 87 20.55 2.36 11.43
C PHE A 87 21.28 3.70 11.42
N HIS A 88 22.62 3.69 11.36
CA HIS A 88 23.40 4.93 11.30
C HIS A 88 23.09 5.76 10.05
N VAL A 89 22.96 5.11 8.89
CA VAL A 89 22.58 5.81 7.65
C VAL A 89 21.17 6.38 7.75
N GLY A 90 20.22 5.60 8.26
CA GLY A 90 18.84 6.03 8.44
C GLY A 90 18.71 7.20 9.41
N ASP A 91 19.39 7.14 10.55
CA ASP A 91 19.40 8.22 11.54
C ASP A 91 20.02 9.50 10.99
N ALA A 92 21.16 9.39 10.31
CA ALA A 92 21.80 10.54 9.67
C ALA A 92 20.93 11.17 8.57
N PHE A 93 20.24 10.35 7.78
CA PHE A 93 19.30 10.81 6.76
C PHE A 93 18.10 11.51 7.40
N ALA A 94 17.53 10.92 8.44
CA ALA A 94 16.38 11.47 9.16
C ALA A 94 16.74 12.84 9.79
N GLU A 95 17.88 12.95 10.44
CA GLU A 95 18.38 14.20 11.02
C GLU A 95 18.63 15.26 9.95
N LYS A 96 19.39 14.91 8.89
CA LYS A 96 19.73 15.81 7.79
C LYS A 96 18.52 16.45 7.11
N TYR A 97 17.44 15.65 6.93
CA TYR A 97 16.26 16.08 6.21
C TYR A 97 15.03 16.38 7.09
N GLY A 98 15.21 16.36 8.42
CA GLY A 98 14.20 16.78 9.39
C GLY A 98 13.00 15.84 9.50
N MET A 99 13.20 14.52 9.32
CA MET A 99 12.15 13.53 9.51
C MET A 99 11.78 13.42 10.99
N LYS A 100 10.47 13.42 11.30
CA LYS A 100 9.97 13.35 12.68
C LYS A 100 9.47 11.96 13.06
N ASN A 101 9.01 11.19 12.07
CA ASN A 101 8.39 9.90 12.31
C ASN A 101 9.44 8.80 12.11
N VAL A 102 10.26 8.59 13.15
CA VAL A 102 11.31 7.57 13.16
C VAL A 102 11.07 6.62 14.32
N HIS A 103 10.83 5.35 14.01
CA HIS A 103 10.49 4.29 14.96
C HIS A 103 11.58 3.24 15.02
N ARG A 104 12.12 2.96 16.21
CA ARG A 104 13.31 2.10 16.37
C ARG A 104 13.04 0.72 16.96
N SER A 105 11.96 0.57 17.70
CA SER A 105 11.60 -0.71 18.35
C SER A 105 10.12 -0.72 18.75
N ASP A 106 9.30 0.03 18.02
CA ASP A 106 7.90 0.24 18.39
C ASP A 106 6.97 -0.84 17.82
N GLY A 107 7.49 -1.71 16.94
CA GLY A 107 6.75 -2.81 16.36
C GLY A 107 7.01 -3.01 14.86
N ILE A 108 6.30 -3.96 14.28
CA ILE A 108 6.35 -4.30 12.86
C ILE A 108 5.77 -3.14 12.02
N CYS A 109 6.45 -2.77 10.95
CA CYS A 109 6.11 -1.59 10.14
C CYS A 109 4.66 -1.56 9.69
N HIS A 110 4.12 -2.66 9.19
CA HIS A 110 2.75 -2.70 8.66
C HIS A 110 1.70 -2.51 9.76
N GLN A 111 1.93 -3.07 10.94
CA GLN A 111 1.05 -2.92 12.07
C GLN A 111 1.15 -1.50 12.63
N LEU A 112 2.37 -1.01 12.84
CA LEU A 112 2.60 0.34 13.34
C LEU A 112 1.99 1.43 12.44
N MET A 113 2.12 1.30 11.12
CA MET A 113 1.54 2.25 10.17
C MET A 113 0.02 2.36 10.30
N THR A 114 -0.66 1.27 10.61
CA THR A 114 -2.12 1.26 10.81
C THR A 114 -2.52 1.70 12.21
N GLU A 115 -1.89 1.18 13.26
CA GLU A 115 -2.24 1.44 14.65
C GLU A 115 -1.90 2.87 15.10
N ALA A 116 -0.78 3.43 14.62
CA ALA A 116 -0.42 4.82 14.89
C ALA A 116 -1.20 5.84 14.03
N GLY A 117 -2.11 5.38 13.15
CA GLY A 117 -2.96 6.25 12.34
C GLY A 117 -2.21 6.97 11.21
N TYR A 118 -1.05 6.45 10.78
CA TYR A 118 -0.33 6.98 9.63
C TYR A 118 -1.07 6.74 8.33
N VAL A 119 -1.86 5.67 8.25
CA VAL A 119 -2.68 5.33 7.09
C VAL A 119 -4.16 5.53 7.41
N LYS A 120 -4.87 6.17 6.49
CA LYS A 120 -6.31 6.46 6.61
C LYS A 120 -7.05 5.99 5.35
N PRO A 121 -8.35 5.70 5.46
CA PRO A 121 -9.17 5.39 4.30
C PRO A 121 -9.04 6.46 3.21
N GLY A 122 -8.90 6.04 1.97
CA GLY A 122 -8.74 6.93 0.82
C GLY A 122 -7.33 7.46 0.59
N ASN A 123 -6.35 7.15 1.46
CA ASN A 123 -4.96 7.55 1.24
C ASN A 123 -4.31 6.76 0.10
N ILE A 124 -3.31 7.37 -0.53
CA ILE A 124 -2.35 6.73 -1.44
C ILE A 124 -1.01 6.62 -0.72
N VAL A 125 -0.58 5.38 -0.46
CA VAL A 125 0.57 5.07 0.38
C VAL A 125 1.52 4.14 -0.34
N PHE A 126 2.81 4.49 -0.34
CA PHE A 126 3.86 3.61 -0.86
C PHE A 126 4.86 3.23 0.22
N GLY A 127 5.40 2.03 0.13
CA GLY A 127 6.42 1.54 1.04
C GLY A 127 7.53 0.79 0.32
N THR A 128 8.68 0.65 0.98
CA THR A 128 9.80 -0.12 0.43
C THR A 128 9.65 -1.63 0.62
N ASP A 129 8.61 -2.06 1.32
CA ASP A 129 8.30 -3.47 1.54
C ASP A 129 7.18 -3.98 0.62
N SER A 130 7.30 -5.23 0.18
CA SER A 130 6.31 -5.87 -0.70
C SER A 130 4.94 -6.07 -0.06
N HIS A 131 4.87 -6.14 1.28
CA HIS A 131 3.62 -6.30 2.03
C HIS A 131 2.93 -4.96 2.34
N THR A 132 3.41 -3.85 1.77
CA THR A 132 2.76 -2.52 1.89
C THR A 132 1.29 -2.56 1.44
N THR A 133 0.93 -3.49 0.56
CA THR A 133 -0.46 -3.76 0.15
C THR A 133 -1.41 -4.03 1.31
N THR A 134 -0.90 -4.42 2.48
CA THR A 134 -1.67 -4.65 3.71
C THR A 134 -2.54 -3.46 4.10
N TYR A 135 -2.16 -2.22 3.78
CA TYR A 135 -2.94 -1.04 4.14
C TYR A 135 -4.27 -0.93 3.37
N GLY A 136 -4.47 -1.76 2.36
CA GLY A 136 -5.80 -1.96 1.76
C GLY A 136 -6.86 -2.39 2.78
N CYS A 137 -6.46 -3.06 3.86
CA CYS A 137 -7.38 -3.48 4.95
C CYS A 137 -8.08 -2.30 5.64
N VAL A 138 -7.48 -1.11 5.63
CA VAL A 138 -8.09 0.12 6.14
C VAL A 138 -8.65 1.02 5.02
N GLY A 139 -8.73 0.51 3.78
CA GLY A 139 -9.31 1.24 2.66
C GLY A 139 -8.37 2.26 2.00
N ALA A 140 -7.06 2.05 2.09
CA ALA A 140 -6.06 2.83 1.36
C ALA A 140 -5.67 2.14 0.03
N PHE A 141 -5.30 2.94 -0.98
CA PHE A 141 -4.52 2.44 -2.11
C PHE A 141 -3.06 2.35 -1.67
N SER A 142 -2.49 1.16 -1.65
CA SER A 142 -1.13 0.99 -1.15
C SER A 142 -0.36 -0.07 -1.93
N SER A 143 0.93 0.18 -2.13
CA SER A 143 1.81 -0.71 -2.89
C SER A 143 3.24 -0.64 -2.41
N GLY A 144 3.94 -1.77 -2.52
CA GLY A 144 5.39 -1.83 -2.43
C GLY A 144 6.04 -1.28 -3.70
N ILE A 145 7.12 -0.52 -3.54
CA ILE A 145 7.91 0.06 -4.65
C ILE A 145 9.40 -0.10 -4.39
N GLY A 146 10.20 0.04 -5.45
CA GLY A 146 11.65 0.02 -5.36
C GLY A 146 12.22 1.27 -4.69
N TYR A 147 13.49 1.19 -4.30
CA TYR A 147 14.18 2.30 -3.65
C TYR A 147 14.39 3.52 -4.58
N THR A 148 14.46 3.30 -5.88
CA THR A 148 14.58 4.37 -6.87
C THR A 148 13.30 5.20 -6.96
N GLU A 149 12.14 4.53 -7.06
CA GLU A 149 10.84 5.17 -7.04
C GLU A 149 10.59 5.88 -5.71
N MET A 150 10.97 5.24 -4.59
CA MET A 150 10.87 5.84 -3.27
C MET A 150 11.69 7.13 -3.18
N ALA A 151 12.94 7.13 -3.66
CA ALA A 151 13.77 8.33 -3.69
C ALA A 151 13.14 9.46 -4.53
N SER A 152 12.53 9.13 -5.66
CA SER A 152 11.79 10.09 -6.49
C SER A 152 10.60 10.69 -5.73
N ILE A 153 9.79 9.85 -5.06
CA ILE A 153 8.66 10.33 -4.25
C ILE A 153 9.13 11.24 -3.12
N LEU A 154 10.23 10.90 -2.46
CA LEU A 154 10.78 11.73 -1.38
C LEU A 154 11.11 13.16 -1.86
N GLY A 155 11.53 13.30 -3.13
CA GLY A 155 11.84 14.61 -3.71
C GLY A 155 10.61 15.34 -4.27
N THR A 156 9.65 14.63 -4.86
CA THR A 156 8.56 15.20 -5.64
C THR A 156 7.20 15.15 -4.95
N GLY A 157 6.96 14.17 -4.09
CA GLY A 157 5.66 13.89 -3.49
C GLY A 157 4.65 13.24 -4.43
N THR A 158 5.09 12.80 -5.61
CA THR A 158 4.21 12.24 -6.65
C THR A 158 4.74 10.93 -7.19
N MET A 159 3.85 10.12 -7.73
CA MET A 159 4.16 8.86 -8.41
C MET A 159 3.24 8.69 -9.62
N TRP A 160 3.79 8.24 -10.75
CA TRP A 160 2.95 7.78 -11.85
C TRP A 160 2.55 6.33 -11.62
N ILE A 161 1.31 6.01 -11.90
CA ILE A 161 0.76 4.66 -11.80
C ILE A 161 -0.11 4.37 -13.01
N LYS A 162 -0.18 3.10 -13.37
CA LYS A 162 -1.24 2.61 -14.23
C LYS A 162 -2.42 2.20 -13.35
N VAL A 163 -3.62 2.68 -13.62
CA VAL A 163 -4.83 2.30 -12.86
C VAL A 163 -5.04 0.78 -13.01
N PRO A 164 -5.05 0.01 -11.90
CA PRO A 164 -5.16 -1.44 -11.97
C PRO A 164 -6.59 -1.89 -12.29
N GLU A 165 -6.70 -3.05 -12.92
CA GLU A 165 -7.96 -3.80 -12.94
C GLU A 165 -8.31 -4.30 -11.54
N THR A 166 -9.61 -4.49 -11.27
CA THR A 166 -10.08 -5.00 -9.99
C THR A 166 -10.73 -6.36 -10.14
N ILE A 167 -10.26 -7.33 -9.36
CA ILE A 167 -10.92 -8.62 -9.18
C ILE A 167 -11.90 -8.48 -8.02
N LYS A 168 -13.18 -8.72 -8.29
CA LYS A 168 -14.20 -8.76 -7.25
C LYS A 168 -14.21 -10.15 -6.59
N VAL A 169 -13.94 -10.17 -5.30
CA VAL A 169 -14.01 -11.38 -4.47
C VAL A 169 -15.28 -11.36 -3.64
N VAL A 170 -16.18 -12.30 -3.90
CA VAL A 170 -17.42 -12.43 -3.13
C VAL A 170 -17.24 -13.53 -2.10
N ILE A 171 -17.29 -13.15 -0.82
CA ILE A 171 -17.27 -14.10 0.30
C ILE A 171 -18.68 -14.16 0.87
N ASP A 172 -19.28 -15.36 0.85
CA ASP A 172 -20.66 -15.58 1.28
C ASP A 172 -20.75 -16.76 2.25
N GLY A 173 -21.74 -16.72 3.15
CA GLY A 173 -21.96 -17.76 4.16
C GLY A 173 -21.26 -17.48 5.48
N GLU A 174 -21.16 -18.50 6.32
CA GLU A 174 -20.54 -18.48 7.65
C GLU A 174 -19.29 -19.36 7.67
N LEU A 175 -18.26 -18.94 8.40
CA LEU A 175 -17.07 -19.76 8.58
C LEU A 175 -17.41 -20.96 9.44
N PRO A 176 -17.04 -22.18 9.01
CA PRO A 176 -17.18 -23.38 9.84
C PRO A 176 -16.35 -23.26 11.14
N ALA A 177 -16.71 -24.06 12.13
CA ALA A 177 -15.92 -24.16 13.36
C ALA A 177 -14.45 -24.50 13.03
N ASN A 178 -13.52 -23.84 13.73
CA ASN A 178 -12.06 -23.97 13.56
C ASN A 178 -11.49 -23.44 12.22
N VAL A 179 -12.26 -22.70 11.43
CA VAL A 179 -11.77 -21.99 10.25
C VAL A 179 -11.58 -20.50 10.61
N MET A 180 -10.41 -19.98 10.30
CA MET A 180 -10.04 -18.59 10.60
C MET A 180 -9.94 -17.78 9.30
N SER A 181 -9.89 -16.45 9.42
CA SER A 181 -9.71 -15.53 8.28
C SER A 181 -8.46 -15.84 7.45
N LYS A 182 -7.41 -16.36 8.07
CA LYS A 182 -6.20 -16.82 7.37
C LYS A 182 -6.49 -17.97 6.40
N ASP A 183 -7.36 -18.90 6.77
CA ASP A 183 -7.72 -20.03 5.89
C ASP A 183 -8.46 -19.54 4.65
N VAL A 184 -9.29 -18.49 4.79
CA VAL A 184 -9.99 -17.87 3.67
C VAL A 184 -9.01 -17.28 2.66
N ILE A 185 -8.02 -16.52 3.13
CA ILE A 185 -7.02 -15.93 2.22
C ILE A 185 -6.12 -16.98 1.59
N LEU A 186 -5.72 -18.02 2.33
CA LEU A 186 -4.94 -19.12 1.80
C LEU A 186 -5.71 -19.90 0.72
N ARG A 187 -7.02 -20.10 0.92
CA ARG A 187 -7.88 -20.69 -0.10
C ARG A 187 -7.95 -19.83 -1.35
N LEU A 188 -8.16 -18.53 -1.20
CA LEU A 188 -8.21 -17.59 -2.33
C LEU A 188 -6.89 -17.60 -3.11
N ILE A 189 -5.74 -17.57 -2.42
CA ILE A 189 -4.43 -17.66 -3.06
C ILE A 189 -4.28 -18.98 -3.81
N GLY A 190 -4.74 -20.10 -3.23
CA GLY A 190 -4.74 -21.39 -3.89
C GLY A 190 -5.57 -21.42 -5.18
N ASP A 191 -6.70 -20.72 -5.19
CA ASP A 191 -7.60 -20.68 -6.36
C ASP A 191 -7.08 -19.72 -7.45
N LEU A 192 -6.47 -18.58 -7.08
CA LEU A 192 -5.91 -17.60 -8.01
C LEU A 192 -4.55 -17.98 -8.57
N GLY A 193 -3.78 -18.79 -7.83
CA GLY A 193 -2.38 -19.06 -8.11
C GLY A 193 -1.45 -17.94 -7.61
N ALA A 194 -0.15 -18.17 -7.70
CA ALA A 194 0.88 -17.29 -7.15
C ALA A 194 0.93 -15.90 -7.82
N ASP A 195 0.52 -15.80 -9.07
CA ASP A 195 0.59 -14.62 -9.93
C ASP A 195 -0.78 -14.12 -10.41
N GLY A 196 -1.87 -14.77 -10.00
CA GLY A 196 -3.22 -14.50 -10.49
C GLY A 196 -3.74 -13.09 -10.21
N ALA A 197 -3.18 -12.40 -9.23
CA ALA A 197 -3.52 -11.01 -8.89
C ALA A 197 -2.39 -10.01 -9.20
N THR A 198 -1.40 -10.40 -10.01
CA THR A 198 -0.30 -9.50 -10.38
C THR A 198 -0.83 -8.22 -11.01
N TYR A 199 -0.43 -7.08 -10.44
CA TYR A 199 -0.86 -5.74 -10.82
C TYR A 199 -2.39 -5.55 -10.85
N ARG A 200 -3.13 -6.23 -9.98
CA ARG A 200 -4.58 -6.12 -9.83
C ARG A 200 -4.97 -5.77 -8.40
N ALA A 201 -6.10 -5.10 -8.26
CA ALA A 201 -6.73 -4.90 -6.96
C ALA A 201 -7.68 -6.07 -6.65
N LEU A 202 -7.76 -6.46 -5.39
CA LEU A 202 -8.78 -7.40 -4.90
C LEU A 202 -9.79 -6.60 -4.08
N GLU A 203 -11.05 -6.54 -4.53
CA GLU A 203 -12.14 -5.91 -3.78
C GLU A 203 -13.04 -6.98 -3.18
N PHE A 204 -12.97 -7.11 -1.86
CA PHE A 204 -13.76 -8.08 -1.11
C PHE A 204 -15.16 -7.53 -0.83
N THR A 205 -16.18 -8.34 -1.08
CA THR A 205 -17.58 -7.99 -0.85
C THR A 205 -18.34 -9.18 -0.29
N HIS A 206 -19.43 -8.88 0.41
CA HIS A 206 -20.37 -9.87 0.89
C HIS A 206 -21.70 -9.74 0.13
N ASP A 207 -22.39 -10.84 -0.18
CA ASP A 207 -23.68 -10.79 -0.85
C ASP A 207 -24.78 -10.37 0.13
N HIS A 208 -25.09 -9.08 0.15
CA HIS A 208 -26.11 -8.49 1.02
C HIS A 208 -27.53 -8.99 0.76
N ARG A 209 -27.79 -9.64 -0.39
CA ARG A 209 -29.12 -10.12 -0.74
C ARG A 209 -29.57 -11.30 0.12
N LYS A 210 -28.63 -12.05 0.68
CA LYS A 210 -28.90 -13.25 1.48
C LYS A 210 -28.99 -13.02 3.00
N HIS A 211 -28.46 -11.93 3.54
CA HIS A 211 -28.27 -11.78 4.99
C HIS A 211 -28.80 -10.49 5.63
N GLY A 212 -29.63 -9.71 4.94
CA GLY A 212 -30.14 -8.47 5.53
C GLY A 212 -29.03 -7.47 5.92
N ASN A 213 -29.40 -6.25 6.16
CA ASN A 213 -28.57 -5.04 6.22
C ASN A 213 -27.50 -4.98 7.35
N ARG A 214 -26.74 -6.06 7.66
CA ARG A 214 -25.67 -6.06 8.65
C ARG A 214 -24.31 -6.00 7.99
N GLY A 215 -23.67 -4.84 8.11
CA GLY A 215 -22.24 -4.66 7.85
C GLY A 215 -21.86 -4.37 6.40
N ARG A 216 -21.84 -3.10 6.02
CA ARG A 216 -21.20 -2.65 4.78
C ARG A 216 -19.69 -2.52 5.02
N GLY A 217 -18.97 -3.63 4.98
CA GLY A 217 -17.51 -3.62 4.95
C GLY A 217 -17.04 -3.98 3.54
N LYS A 218 -16.58 -3.02 2.76
CA LYS A 218 -15.76 -3.30 1.58
C LYS A 218 -14.31 -3.19 2.01
N MET A 219 -13.57 -4.26 1.91
CA MET A 219 -12.13 -4.27 2.11
C MET A 219 -11.47 -4.37 0.74
N CYS A 220 -10.50 -3.54 0.48
CA CYS A 220 -9.76 -3.55 -0.78
C CYS A 220 -8.28 -3.79 -0.47
N THR A 221 -7.69 -4.75 -1.14
CA THR A 221 -6.24 -5.00 -1.09
C THR A 221 -5.70 -4.90 -2.50
N PHE A 222 -4.62 -4.15 -2.68
CA PHE A 222 -3.94 -4.04 -3.96
C PHE A 222 -2.71 -4.96 -3.95
N HIS A 223 -2.52 -5.72 -5.02
CA HIS A 223 -1.37 -6.59 -5.16
C HIS A 223 -0.55 -6.21 -6.39
N THR A 224 0.76 -5.97 -6.21
CA THR A 224 1.66 -5.47 -7.27
C THR A 224 2.63 -6.50 -7.83
N ARG A 225 2.61 -7.74 -7.34
CA ARG A 225 3.47 -8.82 -7.84
C ARG A 225 2.70 -9.89 -8.53
#